data_9d3035c890f0cd0c1d178d996f2ae394
#
_entry.id   9d3035c890f0cd0c1d178d996f2ae394
#
_cell.length_a   1.000
_cell.length_b   1.000
_cell.length_c   1.000
_cell.angle_alpha   90.00
_cell.angle_beta   90.00
_cell.angle_gamma   90.00
#
_symmetry.space_group_name_H-M   'P 1'
#
loop_
_entity.id
_entity.type
_entity.pdbx_description
1 polymer ?
#
loop_
_entity_poly.entity_id
_entity_poly.type
_entity_poly.pdbx_seq_one_letter_code
_entity_poly.pdbx_strand_id
1 'polypeptide(L)'
;LYFRSWPEHQSAFLGPIAKTPPGGNNALVARAPEALEKPRTRRRRRKCGRTPLTSSRTRYACGLSALTTDEPDPDVFARAVAAEAAAINAGFALVFFSQSLIEAGALSRALSAHAPCLHHAGCSTAGEITPQGLEEGHMLAMLLPSASFTAVSTMVDNLSTSGMDRITEEVEALRRTLRARLGGEQTRNTFALCFIDGLSYAEEAVSSAIHWGLDDIPLLGGSAGDDLKFETTRLISNGTVTSDSAIIVLVATEIPFHVFKTDNFVPTDEKLVVTASDPDHRVVREFNATNAAEEYAASVGILPQTLTPLSFASHPVVVKVGGEYYCRSIQKMHADGSLSFFCAIDDGVVLSIAQPKDMVDATRAALREVEERLGGIDMILGFDCVLRRLDARNRQVFRDISELYRVNNVIGFGTYGEQYRSMHLNQTFTGIAFGDRQAAE
;
A
#
# COMPACT_ATOMS: atom_id res chain seq x y z
N LEU A 1 -10.21 24.27 -13.01
CA LEU A 1 -11.45 24.54 -13.73
C LEU A 1 -11.31 24.08 -15.17
N TYR A 2 -11.51 22.76 -15.41
CA TYR A 2 -11.95 22.20 -16.71
C TYR A 2 -12.26 20.73 -16.47
N PHE A 3 -13.51 20.42 -16.16
CA PHE A 3 -14.03 19.07 -16.26
C PHE A 3 -15.14 19.08 -17.31
N ARG A 4 -14.94 18.38 -18.40
CA ARG A 4 -15.98 18.04 -19.36
C ARG A 4 -16.50 16.63 -19.08
N SER A 5 -17.81 16.52 -19.14
CA SER A 5 -18.67 15.35 -19.00
C SER A 5 -18.18 14.13 -19.77
N TRP A 6 -18.18 12.98 -19.10
CA TRP A 6 -17.89 11.66 -19.62
C TRP A 6 -19.10 11.05 -20.33
N PRO A 7 -18.95 10.36 -21.47
CA PRO A 7 -20.01 9.54 -22.06
C PRO A 7 -19.95 8.10 -21.53
N GLU A 8 -21.12 7.58 -21.18
CA GLU A 8 -21.37 6.15 -20.96
C GLU A 8 -21.11 5.36 -22.24
N HIS A 9 -20.37 4.27 -22.18
CA HIS A 9 -20.41 3.00 -22.92
C HIS A 9 -19.02 2.35 -23.05
N GLN A 10 -18.80 1.18 -22.52
CA GLN A 10 -18.88 -0.18 -23.05
C GLN A 10 -17.96 -1.13 -22.31
N SER A 11 -18.58 -2.07 -21.67
CA SER A 11 -18.00 -3.37 -21.36
C SER A 11 -17.86 -4.16 -22.65
N ALA A 12 -16.67 -4.60 -22.99
CA ALA A 12 -16.32 -5.84 -23.69
C ALA A 12 -14.91 -5.73 -24.30
N PHE A 13 -14.04 -6.64 -23.90
CA PHE A 13 -13.15 -7.41 -24.78
C PHE A 13 -12.06 -8.10 -23.96
N LEU A 14 -12.43 -9.25 -23.42
CA LEU A 14 -11.48 -10.35 -23.20
C LEU A 14 -11.60 -11.28 -24.38
N GLY A 15 -10.67 -11.23 -25.32
CA GLY A 15 -10.54 -12.16 -26.44
C GLY A 15 -9.68 -13.37 -26.04
N PRO A 16 -9.97 -14.57 -26.57
CA PRO A 16 -9.39 -15.82 -26.11
C PRO A 16 -7.97 -16.05 -26.64
N ILE A 17 -7.15 -16.63 -25.78
CA ILE A 17 -5.80 -17.13 -26.07
C ILE A 17 -5.90 -18.24 -27.13
N ALA A 18 -5.23 -18.02 -28.27
CA ALA A 18 -5.14 -18.97 -29.37
C ALA A 18 -4.34 -20.22 -28.96
N LYS A 19 -4.96 -21.37 -29.12
CA LYS A 19 -4.33 -22.70 -29.06
C LYS A 19 -3.49 -22.93 -30.31
N THR A 20 -2.23 -23.31 -30.16
CA THR A 20 -1.39 -23.85 -31.21
C THR A 20 -1.78 -25.30 -31.56
N PRO A 21 -1.78 -25.71 -32.83
CA PRO A 21 -2.10 -27.08 -33.23
C PRO A 21 -0.89 -28.02 -33.17
N PRO A 22 -1.12 -29.32 -33.03
CA PRO A 22 -0.06 -30.33 -32.97
C PRO A 22 0.28 -30.88 -34.37
N GLY A 23 1.53 -31.19 -34.59
CA GLY A 23 1.89 -32.00 -35.75
C GLY A 23 3.38 -32.12 -36.04
N GLY A 24 3.91 -33.33 -36.01
CA GLY A 24 5.08 -33.74 -36.73
C GLY A 24 6.11 -34.56 -35.98
N ASN A 25 5.92 -35.89 -36.01
CA ASN A 25 6.89 -36.93 -35.66
C ASN A 25 8.25 -36.74 -36.31
N ASN A 26 9.34 -37.00 -35.57
CA ASN A 26 10.31 -38.00 -36.03
C ASN A 26 11.16 -38.52 -34.87
N ALA A 27 11.15 -39.84 -34.75
CA ALA A 27 11.86 -40.64 -33.80
C ALA A 27 13.36 -40.73 -34.15
N LEU A 28 14.24 -40.66 -33.16
CA LEU A 28 15.53 -41.33 -33.17
C LEU A 28 15.81 -41.86 -31.76
N VAL A 29 15.83 -43.19 -31.74
CA VAL A 29 16.11 -44.06 -30.58
C VAL A 29 17.58 -43.98 -30.24
N ALA A 30 17.92 -43.64 -29.00
CA ALA A 30 19.21 -43.95 -28.42
C ALA A 30 18.99 -44.54 -26.98
N ARG A 31 19.55 -45.74 -26.84
CA ARG A 31 19.46 -46.65 -25.65
C ARG A 31 20.14 -46.04 -24.43
N ALA A 32 19.49 -46.15 -23.29
CA ALA A 32 20.07 -45.91 -21.96
C ALA A 32 20.93 -47.09 -21.49
N PRO A 33 22.00 -46.86 -20.73
CA PRO A 33 22.66 -47.93 -19.95
C PRO A 33 22.05 -48.02 -18.51
N GLU A 34 22.11 -49.24 -18.03
CA GLU A 34 21.57 -49.82 -16.80
C GLU A 34 21.91 -49.07 -15.52
N ALA A 35 20.95 -49.11 -14.64
CA ALA A 35 20.99 -48.61 -13.29
C ALA A 35 21.88 -49.42 -12.35
N LEU A 36 22.82 -48.76 -11.69
CA LEU A 36 23.49 -49.24 -10.47
C LEU A 36 22.66 -48.82 -9.23
N GLU A 37 22.05 -49.78 -8.57
CA GLU A 37 21.42 -49.62 -7.28
C GLU A 37 22.43 -49.12 -6.23
N LYS A 38 22.15 -47.99 -5.58
CA LYS A 38 22.81 -47.55 -4.36
C LYS A 38 21.90 -47.76 -3.15
N PRO A 39 22.47 -48.14 -2.01
CA PRO A 39 21.70 -48.59 -0.85
C PRO A 39 20.90 -47.44 -0.21
N ARG A 40 19.62 -47.73 0.13
CA ARG A 40 18.72 -46.86 0.86
C ARG A 40 19.23 -46.61 2.28
N THR A 41 19.96 -45.53 2.52
CA THR A 41 20.15 -45.01 3.87
C THR A 41 18.87 -44.27 4.26
N ARG A 42 18.13 -44.84 5.22
CA ARG A 42 17.05 -44.17 5.95
C ARG A 42 17.62 -42.91 6.64
N ARG A 43 17.61 -41.73 5.96
CA ARG A 43 17.75 -40.46 6.62
C ARG A 43 16.49 -40.26 7.47
N ARG A 44 16.60 -40.51 8.79
CA ARG A 44 15.68 -39.93 9.77
C ARG A 44 15.62 -38.44 9.52
N ARG A 45 14.53 -37.93 8.92
CA ARG A 45 14.17 -36.51 8.97
C ARG A 45 14.06 -36.19 10.47
N ARG A 46 15.07 -35.54 11.01
CA ARG A 46 14.91 -34.76 12.23
C ARG A 46 13.79 -33.79 11.93
N LYS A 47 12.63 -33.96 12.54
CA LYS A 47 11.64 -32.92 12.71
C LYS A 47 12.40 -31.82 13.45
N CYS A 48 12.80 -30.77 12.70
CA CYS A 48 13.16 -29.51 13.31
C CYS A 48 11.92 -29.13 14.09
N GLY A 49 11.98 -29.14 15.41
CA GLY A 49 10.89 -28.73 16.27
C GLY A 49 10.64 -27.27 15.93
N ARG A 50 9.61 -26.96 15.16
CA ARG A 50 9.03 -25.63 15.12
C ARG A 50 8.59 -25.36 16.55
N THR A 51 9.25 -24.43 17.21
CA THR A 51 8.71 -23.77 18.40
C THR A 51 7.30 -23.32 18.03
N PRO A 52 6.28 -23.50 18.88
CA PRO A 52 4.96 -22.98 18.55
C PRO A 52 5.10 -21.51 18.28
N LEU A 53 4.79 -21.09 17.04
CA LEU A 53 4.77 -19.71 16.60
C LEU A 53 3.62 -19.04 17.35
N THR A 54 3.99 -18.27 18.36
CA THR A 54 3.07 -17.49 19.16
C THR A 54 2.89 -16.15 18.49
N SER A 55 1.64 -15.67 18.38
CA SER A 55 1.38 -14.28 17.99
C SER A 55 2.22 -13.35 18.86
N SER A 56 3.06 -12.53 18.23
CA SER A 56 3.82 -11.52 18.96
C SER A 56 2.92 -10.33 19.29
N ARG A 57 3.10 -9.77 20.47
CA ARG A 57 2.34 -8.59 20.93
C ARG A 57 3.30 -7.51 21.37
N THR A 58 3.06 -6.29 20.90
CA THR A 58 3.79 -5.10 21.30
C THR A 58 2.81 -4.02 21.72
N ARG A 59 2.99 -3.44 22.90
CA ARG A 59 2.22 -2.29 23.39
C ARG A 59 3.12 -1.05 23.40
N TYR A 60 2.55 0.07 22.99
CA TYR A 60 3.23 1.35 22.88
C TYR A 60 2.77 2.30 23.99
N ALA A 61 3.60 3.29 24.35
CA ALA A 61 3.31 4.23 25.44
C ALA A 61 2.09 5.14 25.13
N CYS A 62 1.82 5.42 23.85
CA CYS A 62 0.61 6.10 23.39
C CYS A 62 -0.68 5.28 23.60
N GLY A 63 -0.56 4.03 24.04
CA GLY A 63 -1.65 3.12 24.34
C GLY A 63 -2.02 2.16 23.21
N LEU A 64 -1.54 2.38 21.99
CA LEU A 64 -1.75 1.47 20.87
C LEU A 64 -1.12 0.09 21.14
N SER A 65 -1.70 -0.97 20.57
CA SER A 65 -1.14 -2.33 20.65
C SER A 65 -1.11 -2.97 19.27
N ALA A 66 0.00 -3.61 18.93
CA ALA A 66 0.17 -4.39 17.73
C ALA A 66 0.23 -5.88 18.03
N LEU A 67 -0.49 -6.67 17.24
CA LEU A 67 -0.44 -8.13 17.23
C LEU A 67 0.00 -8.60 15.85
N THR A 68 1.00 -9.48 15.77
CA THR A 68 1.47 -10.05 14.50
C THR A 68 1.59 -11.56 14.59
N THR A 69 1.33 -12.26 13.49
CA THR A 69 1.51 -13.69 13.39
C THR A 69 1.74 -14.14 11.94
N ASP A 70 2.50 -15.21 11.75
CA ASP A 70 2.63 -15.97 10.52
C ASP A 70 1.87 -17.31 10.59
N GLU A 71 1.08 -17.52 11.65
CA GLU A 71 0.19 -18.68 11.81
C GLU A 71 -1.03 -18.55 10.90
N PRO A 72 -1.29 -19.51 9.97
CA PRO A 72 -2.38 -19.38 9.00
C PRO A 72 -3.78 -19.69 9.57
N ASP A 73 -3.90 -19.92 10.88
CA ASP A 73 -5.19 -20.18 11.53
C ASP A 73 -5.89 -18.87 11.91
N PRO A 74 -6.99 -18.47 11.20
CA PRO A 74 -7.71 -17.25 11.47
C PRO A 74 -8.34 -17.20 12.86
N ASP A 75 -8.75 -18.36 13.42
CA ASP A 75 -9.37 -18.42 14.76
C ASP A 75 -8.33 -18.17 15.85
N VAL A 76 -7.09 -18.65 15.68
CA VAL A 76 -6.00 -18.35 16.62
C VAL A 76 -5.72 -16.86 16.66
N PHE A 77 -5.58 -16.25 15.49
CA PHE A 77 -5.35 -14.80 15.41
C PHE A 77 -6.52 -13.98 15.96
N ALA A 78 -7.75 -14.30 15.56
CA ALA A 78 -8.95 -13.58 16.01
C ALA A 78 -9.17 -13.68 17.53
N ARG A 79 -8.87 -14.84 18.16
CA ARG A 79 -8.91 -14.97 19.64
C ARG A 79 -7.83 -14.11 20.30
N ALA A 80 -6.63 -14.04 19.73
CA ALA A 80 -5.58 -13.18 20.26
C ALA A 80 -5.97 -11.69 20.16
N VAL A 81 -6.55 -11.26 19.02
CA VAL A 81 -7.09 -9.91 18.82
C VAL A 81 -8.19 -9.62 19.84
N ALA A 82 -9.15 -10.52 20.02
CA ALA A 82 -10.24 -10.35 20.99
C ALA A 82 -9.72 -10.22 22.43
N ALA A 83 -8.77 -11.06 22.82
CA ALA A 83 -8.17 -11.01 24.15
C ALA A 83 -7.42 -9.71 24.43
N GLU A 84 -6.62 -9.24 23.45
CA GLU A 84 -5.90 -7.99 23.58
C GLU A 84 -6.85 -6.78 23.53
N ALA A 85 -7.87 -6.81 22.66
CA ALA A 85 -8.88 -5.75 22.60
C ALA A 85 -9.61 -5.59 23.96
N ALA A 86 -9.97 -6.68 24.61
CA ALA A 86 -10.53 -6.65 25.94
C ALA A 86 -9.55 -6.11 27.00
N ALA A 87 -8.27 -6.50 26.89
CA ALA A 87 -7.24 -6.09 27.85
C ALA A 87 -6.92 -4.59 27.84
N ILE A 88 -7.01 -3.93 26.68
CA ILE A 88 -6.76 -2.48 26.53
C ILE A 88 -8.05 -1.68 26.31
N ASN A 89 -9.22 -2.31 26.37
CA ASN A 89 -10.51 -1.70 26.05
C ASN A 89 -10.50 -1.04 24.65
N ALA A 90 -10.05 -1.80 23.61
CA ALA A 90 -10.02 -1.28 22.26
C ALA A 90 -11.42 -1.18 21.66
N GLY A 91 -11.72 -0.03 21.03
CA GLY A 91 -12.96 0.19 20.29
C GLY A 91 -12.84 -0.07 18.79
N PHE A 92 -11.62 -0.09 18.28
CA PHE A 92 -11.35 -0.25 16.85
C PHE A 92 -10.05 -1.01 16.60
N ALA A 93 -9.99 -1.74 15.48
CA ALA A 93 -8.79 -2.42 14.99
C ALA A 93 -8.54 -2.14 13.51
N LEU A 94 -7.30 -1.85 13.15
CA LEU A 94 -6.82 -1.93 11.79
C LEU A 94 -6.21 -3.30 11.56
N VAL A 95 -6.57 -3.98 10.46
CA VAL A 95 -6.15 -5.36 10.19
C VAL A 95 -5.55 -5.45 8.79
N PHE A 96 -4.29 -5.85 8.72
CA PHE A 96 -3.54 -6.02 7.47
C PHE A 96 -3.09 -7.48 7.34
N PHE A 97 -3.17 -8.04 6.14
CA PHE A 97 -2.91 -9.46 5.98
C PHE A 97 -2.38 -9.82 4.57
N SER A 98 -1.44 -10.77 4.54
CA SER A 98 -1.02 -11.42 3.31
C SER A 98 -2.07 -12.43 2.83
N GLN A 99 -2.49 -12.32 1.57
CA GLN A 99 -3.39 -13.31 0.95
C GLN A 99 -2.69 -14.67 0.69
N SER A 100 -1.36 -14.70 0.70
CA SER A 100 -0.63 -15.98 0.65
C SER A 100 -0.74 -16.77 1.95
N LEU A 101 -0.99 -16.09 3.06
CA LEU A 101 -1.13 -16.69 4.37
C LEU A 101 -2.57 -17.10 4.68
N ILE A 102 -3.54 -16.21 4.40
CA ILE A 102 -4.92 -16.37 4.84
C ILE A 102 -5.94 -15.88 3.79
N GLU A 103 -7.05 -16.58 3.68
CA GLU A 103 -8.19 -16.14 2.87
C GLU A 103 -8.99 -15.06 3.64
N ALA A 104 -9.27 -13.94 2.98
CA ALA A 104 -9.91 -12.76 3.58
C ALA A 104 -11.26 -13.07 4.25
N GLY A 105 -12.09 -13.91 3.62
CA GLY A 105 -13.39 -14.28 4.18
C GLY A 105 -13.27 -15.15 5.43
N ALA A 106 -12.26 -16.03 5.50
CA ALA A 106 -12.00 -16.80 6.70
C ALA A 106 -11.57 -15.90 7.87
N LEU A 107 -10.67 -14.95 7.60
CA LEU A 107 -10.23 -13.96 8.59
C LEU A 107 -11.39 -13.09 9.08
N SER A 108 -12.19 -12.55 8.16
CA SER A 108 -13.33 -11.68 8.47
C SER A 108 -14.38 -12.41 9.32
N ARG A 109 -14.71 -13.67 8.98
CA ARG A 109 -15.62 -14.50 9.80
C ARG A 109 -15.09 -14.77 11.19
N ALA A 110 -13.80 -15.11 11.31
CA ALA A 110 -13.16 -15.37 12.61
C ALA A 110 -13.15 -14.14 13.51
N LEU A 111 -12.81 -12.96 12.96
CA LEU A 111 -12.85 -11.70 13.70
C LEU A 111 -14.27 -11.39 14.19
N SER A 112 -15.28 -11.54 13.33
CA SER A 112 -16.69 -11.32 13.71
C SER A 112 -17.18 -12.30 14.78
N ALA A 113 -16.71 -13.56 14.74
CA ALA A 113 -17.09 -14.58 15.70
C ALA A 113 -16.44 -14.38 17.07
N HIS A 114 -15.14 -14.05 17.12
CA HIS A 114 -14.36 -13.97 18.37
C HIS A 114 -14.32 -12.57 18.98
N ALA A 115 -14.49 -11.52 18.16
CA ALA A 115 -14.46 -10.11 18.58
C ALA A 115 -15.68 -9.32 18.05
N PRO A 116 -16.95 -9.75 18.35
CA PRO A 116 -18.15 -9.18 17.73
C PRO A 116 -18.41 -7.71 18.08
N CYS A 117 -17.86 -7.21 19.18
CA CYS A 117 -17.99 -5.83 19.61
C CYS A 117 -16.84 -4.93 19.13
N LEU A 118 -15.81 -5.49 18.51
CA LEU A 118 -14.67 -4.75 18.02
C LEU A 118 -14.90 -4.33 16.57
N HIS A 119 -15.08 -3.03 16.34
CA HIS A 119 -15.07 -2.52 14.97
C HIS A 119 -13.71 -2.72 14.32
N HIS A 120 -13.68 -3.13 13.07
CA HIS A 120 -12.43 -3.34 12.36
C HIS A 120 -12.53 -2.98 10.89
N ALA A 121 -11.41 -2.53 10.36
CA ALA A 121 -11.22 -2.22 8.95
C ALA A 121 -9.79 -2.57 8.53
N GLY A 122 -9.58 -2.90 7.27
CA GLY A 122 -8.24 -3.17 6.75
C GLY A 122 -8.24 -3.78 5.37
N CYS A 123 -7.09 -4.27 4.95
CA CYS A 123 -6.90 -4.76 3.59
C CYS A 123 -5.80 -5.83 3.48
N SER A 124 -5.80 -6.49 2.35
CA SER A 124 -4.68 -7.32 1.92
C SER A 124 -3.48 -6.46 1.52
N THR A 125 -2.29 -7.02 1.55
CA THR A 125 -1.02 -6.28 1.51
C THR A 125 -0.07 -6.77 0.41
N ALA A 126 0.99 -6.00 0.18
CA ALA A 126 2.16 -6.42 -0.59
C ALA A 126 3.38 -6.65 0.34
N GLY A 127 3.12 -7.29 1.48
CA GLY A 127 4.05 -7.54 2.58
C GLY A 127 3.81 -6.63 3.77
N GLU A 128 4.24 -7.03 4.94
CA GLU A 128 3.94 -6.36 6.21
C GLU A 128 5.17 -5.63 6.77
N ILE A 129 4.89 -4.61 7.59
CA ILE A 129 5.86 -3.97 8.47
C ILE A 129 5.44 -4.33 9.89
N THR A 130 6.20 -5.23 10.49
CA THR A 130 5.93 -5.74 11.85
C THR A 130 6.87 -5.08 12.85
N PRO A 131 6.70 -5.27 14.16
CA PRO A 131 7.69 -4.84 15.15
C PRO A 131 9.11 -5.43 14.94
N GLN A 132 9.25 -6.45 14.09
CA GLN A 132 10.53 -7.05 13.70
C GLN A 132 11.12 -6.42 12.44
N GLY A 133 10.39 -5.51 11.76
CA GLY A 133 10.78 -4.85 10.53
C GLY A 133 9.96 -5.31 9.32
N LEU A 134 10.58 -5.31 8.14
CA LEU A 134 9.92 -5.72 6.89
C LEU A 134 9.82 -7.24 6.79
N GLU A 135 8.61 -7.76 6.73
CA GLU A 135 8.30 -9.18 6.64
C GLU A 135 7.32 -9.48 5.49
N GLU A 136 7.03 -10.74 5.24
CA GLU A 136 6.08 -11.23 4.25
C GLU A 136 5.31 -12.41 4.82
N GLY A 137 4.05 -12.55 4.44
CA GLY A 137 3.23 -13.66 4.86
C GLY A 137 2.80 -13.57 6.32
N HIS A 138 2.40 -12.38 6.77
CA HIS A 138 1.93 -12.15 8.15
C HIS A 138 0.49 -11.63 8.17
N MET A 139 -0.14 -11.75 9.35
CA MET A 139 -1.31 -10.97 9.74
C MET A 139 -0.85 -9.96 10.81
N LEU A 140 -1.31 -8.73 10.71
CA LEU A 140 -1.06 -7.64 11.65
C LEU A 140 -2.40 -7.02 12.07
N ALA A 141 -2.62 -6.86 13.36
CA ALA A 141 -3.70 -6.04 13.89
C ALA A 141 -3.13 -4.91 14.76
N MET A 142 -3.53 -3.67 14.50
CA MET A 142 -3.28 -2.52 15.35
C MET A 142 -4.57 -2.15 16.07
N LEU A 143 -4.54 -2.20 17.40
CA LEU A 143 -5.69 -2.00 18.28
C LEU A 143 -5.66 -0.58 18.87
N LEU A 144 -6.78 0.12 18.76
CA LEU A 144 -6.96 1.50 19.21
C LEU A 144 -7.80 1.49 20.50
N PRO A 145 -7.20 1.80 21.67
CA PRO A 145 -7.93 1.86 22.95
C PRO A 145 -8.91 3.03 22.97
N SER A 146 -10.14 2.78 23.41
CA SER A 146 -11.22 3.77 23.45
C SER A 146 -10.94 4.95 24.39
N ALA A 147 -10.00 4.80 25.32
CA ALA A 147 -9.61 5.87 26.24
C ALA A 147 -8.83 7.02 25.56
N SER A 148 -8.15 6.73 24.43
CA SER A 148 -7.31 7.72 23.74
C SER A 148 -7.69 7.92 22.27
N PHE A 149 -8.51 7.04 21.71
CA PHE A 149 -8.86 7.07 20.30
C PHE A 149 -10.37 6.85 20.10
N THR A 150 -10.97 7.70 19.29
CA THR A 150 -12.34 7.51 18.80
C THR A 150 -12.28 7.33 17.29
N ALA A 151 -12.64 6.14 16.79
CA ALA A 151 -12.61 5.83 15.37
C ALA A 151 -13.99 5.51 14.83
N VAL A 152 -14.24 5.95 13.60
CA VAL A 152 -15.42 5.60 12.79
C VAL A 152 -14.96 5.24 11.39
N SER A 153 -15.66 4.34 10.71
CA SER A 153 -15.33 3.94 9.35
C SER A 153 -16.56 3.86 8.46
N THR A 154 -16.38 4.11 7.19
CA THR A 154 -17.35 3.82 6.12
C THR A 154 -16.63 3.07 4.99
N MET A 155 -17.40 2.37 4.17
CA MET A 155 -16.92 1.66 2.99
C MET A 155 -17.72 2.14 1.79
N VAL A 156 -17.01 2.53 0.74
CA VAL A 156 -17.59 2.87 -0.56
C VAL A 156 -17.24 1.75 -1.52
N ASP A 157 -18.26 1.12 -2.07
CA ASP A 157 -18.17 0.02 -3.02
C ASP A 157 -18.40 0.50 -4.47
N ASN A 158 -18.07 -0.37 -5.44
CA ASN A 158 -18.25 -0.12 -6.86
C ASN A 158 -17.55 1.15 -7.35
N LEU A 159 -16.28 1.33 -7.00
CA LEU A 159 -15.48 2.51 -7.35
C LEU A 159 -15.43 2.74 -8.86
N SER A 160 -15.41 1.66 -9.64
CA SER A 160 -15.42 1.69 -11.11
C SER A 160 -16.65 2.41 -11.71
N THR A 161 -17.74 2.51 -10.94
CA THR A 161 -18.99 3.15 -11.36
C THR A 161 -19.48 4.26 -10.43
N SER A 162 -18.86 4.41 -9.27
CA SER A 162 -19.22 5.45 -8.30
C SER A 162 -18.70 6.82 -8.73
N GLY A 163 -19.57 7.82 -8.73
CA GLY A 163 -19.16 9.20 -8.95
C GLY A 163 -18.42 9.78 -7.73
N MET A 164 -17.58 10.77 -7.97
CA MET A 164 -16.82 11.48 -6.91
C MET A 164 -17.74 12.10 -5.86
N ASP A 165 -18.91 12.62 -6.26
CA ASP A 165 -19.89 13.23 -5.35
C ASP A 165 -20.36 12.26 -4.28
N ARG A 166 -20.65 10.99 -4.64
CA ARG A 166 -21.05 9.96 -3.68
C ARG A 166 -19.96 9.72 -2.63
N ILE A 167 -18.70 9.66 -3.04
CA ILE A 167 -17.58 9.46 -2.12
C ILE A 167 -17.47 10.65 -1.17
N THR A 168 -17.57 11.87 -1.69
CA THR A 168 -17.52 13.09 -0.89
C THR A 168 -18.66 13.13 0.14
N GLU A 169 -19.90 12.81 -0.25
CA GLU A 169 -21.08 12.75 0.64
C GLU A 169 -20.90 11.71 1.75
N GLU A 170 -20.35 10.54 1.45
CA GLU A 170 -20.06 9.49 2.44
C GLU A 170 -19.01 9.94 3.46
N VAL A 171 -17.96 10.65 3.01
CA VAL A 171 -16.93 11.21 3.90
C VAL A 171 -17.51 12.29 4.81
N GLU A 172 -18.35 13.17 4.26
CA GLU A 172 -19.06 14.18 5.08
C GLU A 172 -20.00 13.55 6.11
N ALA A 173 -20.72 12.47 5.73
CA ALA A 173 -21.56 11.71 6.64
C ALA A 173 -20.72 11.07 7.75
N LEU A 174 -19.55 10.54 7.42
CA LEU A 174 -18.61 9.97 8.37
C LEU A 174 -18.09 11.03 9.36
N ARG A 175 -17.77 12.25 8.89
CA ARG A 175 -17.38 13.38 9.74
C ARG A 175 -18.51 13.75 10.73
N ARG A 176 -19.76 13.80 10.26
CA ARG A 176 -20.93 14.03 11.13
C ARG A 176 -21.06 12.95 12.19
N THR A 177 -20.83 11.68 11.81
CA THR A 177 -20.86 10.55 12.75
C THR A 177 -19.76 10.65 13.81
N LEU A 178 -18.53 10.98 13.41
CA LEU A 178 -17.43 11.19 14.35
C LEU A 178 -17.75 12.33 15.34
N ARG A 179 -18.21 13.48 14.83
CA ARG A 179 -18.60 14.63 15.65
C ARG A 179 -19.69 14.28 16.66
N ALA A 180 -20.69 13.49 16.26
CA ALA A 180 -21.75 13.04 17.17
C ALA A 180 -21.18 12.14 18.27
N ARG A 181 -20.24 11.23 17.98
CA ARG A 181 -19.57 10.38 18.98
C ARG A 181 -18.73 11.18 19.97
N LEU A 182 -18.19 12.32 19.54
CA LEU A 182 -17.39 13.23 20.38
C LEU A 182 -18.24 14.26 21.16
N GLY A 183 -19.56 14.10 21.18
CA GLY A 183 -20.47 15.03 21.92
C GLY A 183 -20.59 16.42 21.28
N GLY A 184 -20.22 16.57 20.02
CA GLY A 184 -20.27 17.84 19.29
C GLY A 184 -18.98 18.68 19.40
N GLU A 185 -18.02 18.26 20.19
CA GLU A 185 -16.71 18.91 20.28
C GLU A 185 -15.92 18.74 18.98
N GLN A 186 -15.31 19.81 18.52
CA GLN A 186 -14.41 19.79 17.38
C GLN A 186 -13.01 19.46 17.91
N THR A 187 -12.63 18.18 17.84
CA THR A 187 -11.28 17.78 18.21
C THR A 187 -10.28 18.31 17.17
N ARG A 188 -9.31 19.07 17.64
CA ARG A 188 -8.23 19.60 16.78
C ARG A 188 -7.30 18.50 16.25
N ASN A 189 -7.33 17.31 16.86
CA ASN A 189 -6.42 16.20 16.55
C ASN A 189 -7.20 15.06 15.88
N THR A 190 -7.56 15.26 14.63
CA THR A 190 -8.24 14.24 13.80
C THR A 190 -7.43 13.97 12.55
N PHE A 191 -7.32 12.71 12.17
CA PHE A 191 -6.74 12.27 10.89
C PHE A 191 -7.66 11.26 10.20
N ALA A 192 -7.47 11.12 8.90
CA ALA A 192 -8.17 10.15 8.08
C ALA A 192 -7.20 9.11 7.54
N LEU A 193 -7.61 7.84 7.58
CA LEU A 193 -6.96 6.76 6.87
C LEU A 193 -7.84 6.32 5.70
N CYS A 194 -7.25 5.97 4.56
CA CYS A 194 -7.97 5.28 3.51
C CYS A 194 -7.22 4.04 3.04
N PHE A 195 -7.99 2.99 2.75
CA PHE A 195 -7.52 1.77 2.12
C PHE A 195 -8.33 1.60 0.84
N ILE A 196 -7.65 1.58 -0.31
CA ILE A 196 -8.29 1.53 -1.62
C ILE A 196 -7.90 0.21 -2.29
N ASP A 197 -8.80 -0.40 -3.04
CA ASP A 197 -8.45 -1.53 -3.89
C ASP A 197 -7.37 -1.10 -4.90
N GLY A 198 -6.15 -1.65 -4.76
CA GLY A 198 -5.00 -1.28 -5.59
C GLY A 198 -5.04 -1.77 -7.03
N LEU A 199 -6.12 -2.45 -7.43
CA LEU A 199 -6.38 -2.89 -8.80
C LEU A 199 -7.63 -2.21 -9.40
N SER A 200 -8.23 -1.25 -8.69
CA SER A 200 -9.43 -0.53 -9.13
C SER A 200 -9.16 0.53 -10.20
N TYR A 201 -7.93 1.00 -10.34
CA TYR A 201 -7.56 2.15 -11.17
C TYR A 201 -8.28 3.47 -10.79
N ALA A 202 -8.89 3.53 -9.60
CA ALA A 202 -9.70 4.66 -9.14
C ALA A 202 -8.99 5.53 -8.09
N GLU A 203 -7.75 5.21 -7.72
CA GLU A 203 -7.07 5.77 -6.55
C GLU A 203 -6.96 7.29 -6.60
N GLU A 204 -6.71 7.89 -7.77
CA GLU A 204 -6.61 9.34 -7.94
C GLU A 204 -7.96 10.03 -7.70
N ALA A 205 -9.01 9.51 -8.33
CA ALA A 205 -10.37 10.05 -8.19
C ALA A 205 -10.87 9.89 -6.74
N VAL A 206 -10.66 8.72 -6.14
CA VAL A 206 -11.04 8.41 -4.76
C VAL A 206 -10.29 9.31 -3.78
N SER A 207 -8.96 9.43 -3.90
CA SER A 207 -8.17 10.29 -3.01
C SER A 207 -8.58 11.75 -3.09
N SER A 208 -8.89 12.23 -4.30
CA SER A 208 -9.38 13.60 -4.52
C SER A 208 -10.75 13.80 -3.88
N ALA A 209 -11.70 12.90 -4.11
CA ALA A 209 -13.05 13.00 -3.55
C ALA A 209 -13.05 12.93 -2.01
N ILE A 210 -12.24 12.03 -1.43
CA ILE A 210 -12.06 11.95 0.02
C ILE A 210 -11.51 13.26 0.57
N HIS A 211 -10.48 13.81 -0.06
CA HIS A 211 -9.86 15.08 0.37
C HIS A 211 -10.87 16.23 0.40
N TRP A 212 -11.73 16.36 -0.62
CA TRP A 212 -12.80 17.36 -0.63
C TRP A 212 -13.79 17.19 0.52
N GLY A 213 -14.17 15.96 0.83
CA GLY A 213 -15.09 15.66 1.95
C GLY A 213 -14.46 15.84 3.33
N LEU A 214 -13.12 15.79 3.43
CA LEU A 214 -12.38 15.88 4.70
C LEU A 214 -12.15 17.31 5.20
N ASP A 215 -12.16 18.30 4.28
CA ASP A 215 -11.77 19.68 4.62
C ASP A 215 -10.28 19.72 5.08
N ASP A 216 -9.97 20.24 6.27
CA ASP A 216 -8.62 20.38 6.80
C ASP A 216 -8.06 19.09 7.46
N ILE A 217 -8.83 18.00 7.53
CA ILE A 217 -8.39 16.74 8.15
C ILE A 217 -7.33 16.09 7.25
N PRO A 218 -6.11 15.82 7.76
CA PRO A 218 -5.07 15.18 6.95
C PRO A 218 -5.43 13.75 6.58
N LEU A 219 -5.29 13.41 5.30
CA LEU A 219 -5.49 12.08 4.74
C LEU A 219 -4.16 11.40 4.50
N LEU A 220 -4.09 10.14 4.88
CA LEU A 220 -3.02 9.21 4.49
C LEU A 220 -3.57 7.80 4.35
N GLY A 221 -2.81 6.91 3.73
CA GLY A 221 -3.23 5.51 3.58
C GLY A 221 -2.44 4.77 2.52
N GLY A 222 -2.98 3.63 2.10
CA GLY A 222 -2.33 2.78 1.12
C GLY A 222 -3.33 1.94 0.33
N SER A 223 -3.01 1.72 -0.93
CA SER A 223 -3.74 0.79 -1.78
C SER A 223 -3.40 -0.65 -1.40
N ALA A 224 -4.44 -1.47 -1.29
CA ALA A 224 -4.32 -2.89 -1.01
C ALA A 224 -3.45 -3.58 -2.07
N GLY A 225 -2.70 -4.59 -1.65
CA GLY A 225 -1.88 -5.44 -2.50
C GLY A 225 -2.27 -6.91 -2.38
N ASP A 226 -1.59 -7.76 -3.17
CA ASP A 226 -1.78 -9.20 -3.19
C ASP A 226 -0.45 -9.95 -3.37
N ASP A 227 0.57 -9.58 -2.60
CA ASP A 227 1.90 -10.19 -2.64
C ASP A 227 2.55 -10.15 -4.04
N LEU A 228 2.37 -9.03 -4.79
CA LEU A 228 2.88 -8.81 -6.17
C LEU A 228 2.30 -9.72 -7.25
N LYS A 229 1.17 -10.36 -7.02
CA LYS A 229 0.49 -11.17 -8.04
C LYS A 229 -0.28 -10.32 -9.05
N PHE A 230 -0.78 -9.16 -8.61
CA PHE A 230 -1.62 -8.24 -9.40
C PHE A 230 -2.87 -8.91 -9.99
N GLU A 231 -3.49 -9.79 -9.21
CA GLU A 231 -4.66 -10.57 -9.61
C GLU A 231 -5.91 -10.16 -8.82
N THR A 232 -5.80 -10.09 -7.49
CA THR A 232 -6.96 -9.80 -6.62
C THR A 232 -6.53 -9.16 -5.32
N THR A 233 -7.08 -8.01 -5.00
CA THR A 233 -6.97 -7.39 -3.67
C THR A 233 -8.26 -7.56 -2.87
N ARG A 234 -8.19 -7.46 -1.56
CA ARG A 234 -9.35 -7.59 -0.67
C ARG A 234 -9.33 -6.55 0.43
N LEU A 235 -10.48 -5.95 0.66
CA LEU A 235 -10.73 -5.09 1.81
C LEU A 235 -11.70 -5.80 2.76
N ILE A 236 -11.50 -5.60 4.06
CA ILE A 236 -12.38 -6.15 5.09
C ILE A 236 -12.87 -5.04 6.00
N SER A 237 -14.15 -5.04 6.35
CA SER A 237 -14.74 -4.11 7.31
C SER A 237 -15.92 -4.77 8.00
N ASN A 238 -15.86 -4.93 9.33
CA ASN A 238 -16.98 -5.37 10.19
C ASN A 238 -17.73 -6.61 9.65
N GLY A 239 -17.00 -7.64 9.24
CA GLY A 239 -17.59 -8.88 8.71
C GLY A 239 -17.81 -8.89 7.19
N THR A 240 -17.68 -7.76 6.52
CA THR A 240 -17.77 -7.67 5.05
C THR A 240 -16.41 -7.83 4.41
N VAL A 241 -16.35 -8.53 3.27
CA VAL A 241 -15.17 -8.65 2.41
C VAL A 241 -15.53 -8.15 1.02
N THR A 242 -14.70 -7.31 0.44
CA THR A 242 -15.00 -6.67 -0.85
C THR A 242 -13.75 -6.43 -1.68
N SER A 243 -13.96 -6.09 -2.93
CA SER A 243 -13.01 -5.52 -3.90
C SER A 243 -13.69 -4.36 -4.64
N ASP A 244 -13.00 -3.69 -5.55
CA ASP A 244 -13.50 -2.49 -6.23
C ASP A 244 -14.12 -1.49 -5.23
N SER A 245 -13.41 -1.24 -4.13
CA SER A 245 -13.92 -0.48 -2.99
C SER A 245 -12.84 0.31 -2.28
N ALA A 246 -13.26 1.26 -1.47
CA ALA A 246 -12.42 2.01 -0.55
C ALA A 246 -13.01 1.99 0.86
N ILE A 247 -12.15 1.90 1.86
CA ILE A 247 -12.52 2.07 3.27
C ILE A 247 -11.90 3.37 3.75
N ILE A 248 -12.72 4.22 4.37
CA ILE A 248 -12.29 5.46 5.00
C ILE A 248 -12.48 5.32 6.51
N VAL A 249 -11.44 5.62 7.28
CA VAL A 249 -11.46 5.60 8.74
C VAL A 249 -11.10 6.99 9.25
N LEU A 250 -11.98 7.62 9.99
CA LEU A 250 -11.67 8.85 10.74
C LEU A 250 -11.30 8.49 12.16
N VAL A 251 -10.19 9.04 12.63
CA VAL A 251 -9.69 8.81 13.98
C VAL A 251 -9.45 10.15 14.67
N ALA A 252 -10.13 10.37 15.78
CA ALA A 252 -9.87 11.48 16.68
C ALA A 252 -9.07 10.97 17.90
N THR A 253 -8.06 11.73 18.32
CA THR A 253 -7.19 11.38 19.44
C THR A 253 -6.66 12.61 20.17
N GLU A 254 -6.32 12.45 21.43
CA GLU A 254 -5.58 13.44 22.21
C GLU A 254 -4.06 13.20 22.16
N ILE A 255 -3.63 12.06 21.61
CA ILE A 255 -2.22 11.75 21.46
C ILE A 255 -1.61 12.66 20.37
N PRO A 256 -0.50 13.33 20.63
CA PRO A 256 0.22 14.10 19.61
C PRO A 256 0.59 13.20 18.43
N PHE A 257 0.32 13.66 17.22
CA PHE A 257 0.74 12.95 16.01
C PHE A 257 1.26 13.88 14.93
N HIS A 258 2.06 13.33 14.04
CA HIS A 258 2.53 14.02 12.84
C HIS A 258 2.42 13.11 11.61
N VAL A 259 1.79 13.64 10.55
CA VAL A 259 1.66 12.94 9.26
C VAL A 259 2.80 13.37 8.35
N PHE A 260 3.51 12.41 7.77
CA PHE A 260 4.68 12.67 6.94
C PHE A 260 4.71 11.85 5.65
N LYS A 261 5.49 12.33 4.71
CA LYS A 261 5.84 11.66 3.45
C LYS A 261 7.35 11.78 3.25
N THR A 262 7.98 10.72 2.82
CA THR A 262 9.37 10.74 2.35
C THR A 262 9.53 10.01 1.03
N ASP A 263 10.43 10.50 0.22
CA ASP A 263 10.91 9.88 -1.00
C ASP A 263 12.44 9.89 -1.03
N ASN A 264 13.01 9.19 -1.98
CA ASN A 264 14.46 9.10 -2.14
C ASN A 264 14.93 9.60 -3.52
N PHE A 265 14.29 10.64 -4.05
CA PHE A 265 14.59 11.19 -5.36
C PHE A 265 14.83 12.69 -5.34
N VAL A 266 15.63 13.16 -6.33
CA VAL A 266 15.84 14.58 -6.61
C VAL A 266 15.46 14.83 -8.06
N PRO A 267 14.56 15.78 -8.36
CA PRO A 267 14.27 16.16 -9.74
C PRO A 267 15.52 16.74 -10.41
N THR A 268 15.67 16.42 -11.70
CA THR A 268 16.67 17.05 -12.58
C THR A 268 16.03 18.18 -13.40
N ASP A 269 16.84 18.85 -14.24
CA ASP A 269 16.35 19.86 -15.17
C ASP A 269 15.74 19.25 -16.44
N GLU A 270 15.94 17.95 -16.69
CA GLU A 270 15.38 17.24 -17.84
C GLU A 270 13.85 17.15 -17.74
N LYS A 271 13.16 17.60 -18.77
CA LYS A 271 11.69 17.69 -18.82
C LYS A 271 11.12 16.81 -19.92
N LEU A 272 10.06 16.12 -19.58
CA LEU A 272 9.23 15.33 -20.48
C LEU A 272 7.82 15.92 -20.48
N VAL A 273 7.41 16.53 -21.58
CA VAL A 273 6.04 16.98 -21.76
C VAL A 273 5.22 15.85 -22.35
N VAL A 274 4.15 15.45 -21.69
CA VAL A 274 3.22 14.45 -22.23
C VAL A 274 2.46 15.06 -23.39
N THR A 275 2.67 14.55 -24.60
CA THR A 275 2.05 15.07 -25.82
C THR A 275 0.95 14.15 -26.37
N ALA A 276 0.94 12.88 -25.99
CA ALA A 276 -0.15 11.95 -26.25
C ALA A 276 -0.25 10.90 -25.15
N SER A 277 -1.42 10.79 -24.53
CA SER A 277 -1.70 9.81 -23.47
C SER A 277 -3.09 9.18 -23.58
N ASP A 278 -3.32 8.18 -22.75
CA ASP A 278 -4.59 7.53 -22.50
C ASP A 278 -4.71 7.36 -20.98
N PRO A 279 -5.22 8.38 -20.28
CA PRO A 279 -5.25 8.40 -18.82
C PRO A 279 -6.08 7.27 -18.22
N ASP A 280 -7.15 6.85 -18.89
CA ASP A 280 -8.06 5.80 -18.44
C ASP A 280 -7.35 4.43 -18.37
N HIS A 281 -6.41 4.19 -19.29
CA HIS A 281 -5.57 2.99 -19.31
C HIS A 281 -4.18 3.23 -18.72
N ARG A 282 -3.92 4.43 -18.17
CA ARG A 282 -2.63 4.85 -17.58
C ARG A 282 -1.46 4.69 -18.55
N VAL A 283 -1.65 5.01 -19.84
CA VAL A 283 -0.65 4.83 -20.90
C VAL A 283 -0.23 6.19 -21.46
N VAL A 284 1.07 6.43 -21.53
CA VAL A 284 1.65 7.57 -22.26
C VAL A 284 2.25 7.03 -23.55
N ARG A 285 1.86 7.64 -24.68
CA ARG A 285 2.32 7.26 -26.01
C ARG A 285 3.47 8.12 -26.50
N GLU A 286 3.46 9.42 -26.13
CA GLU A 286 4.47 10.38 -26.57
C GLU A 286 4.90 11.31 -25.46
N PHE A 287 6.21 11.55 -25.40
CA PHE A 287 6.83 12.66 -24.71
C PHE A 287 7.49 13.59 -25.74
N ASN A 288 7.35 14.91 -25.58
CA ASN A 288 7.96 15.92 -26.44
C ASN A 288 7.70 15.66 -27.95
N ALA A 289 6.53 15.13 -28.31
CA ALA A 289 6.12 14.71 -29.66
C ALA A 289 6.99 13.58 -30.27
N THR A 290 7.66 12.78 -29.42
CA THR A 290 8.45 11.61 -29.78
C THR A 290 7.90 10.39 -29.05
N ASN A 291 8.13 9.17 -29.59
CA ASN A 291 7.72 7.93 -28.91
C ASN A 291 8.17 7.91 -27.45
N ALA A 292 7.28 7.54 -26.53
CA ALA A 292 7.50 7.68 -25.10
C ALA A 292 8.74 6.92 -24.59
N ALA A 293 8.97 5.69 -25.08
CA ALA A 293 10.13 4.91 -24.67
C ALA A 293 11.45 5.46 -25.25
N GLU A 294 11.43 5.97 -26.48
CA GLU A 294 12.60 6.58 -27.10
C GLU A 294 13.02 7.86 -26.39
N GLU A 295 12.09 8.76 -26.14
CA GLU A 295 12.35 10.03 -25.47
C GLU A 295 12.78 9.84 -24.02
N TYR A 296 12.10 8.95 -23.28
CA TYR A 296 12.51 8.60 -21.92
C TYR A 296 13.91 8.00 -21.87
N ALA A 297 14.22 7.06 -22.75
CA ALA A 297 15.54 6.42 -22.79
C ALA A 297 16.66 7.43 -23.13
N ALA A 298 16.39 8.35 -24.07
CA ALA A 298 17.32 9.43 -24.40
C ALA A 298 17.57 10.35 -23.19
N SER A 299 16.50 10.73 -22.46
CA SER A 299 16.58 11.60 -21.28
C SER A 299 17.35 10.99 -20.11
N VAL A 300 17.38 9.64 -19.99
CA VAL A 300 18.15 8.94 -18.95
C VAL A 300 19.49 8.38 -19.45
N GLY A 301 19.83 8.60 -20.73
CA GLY A 301 21.13 8.23 -21.32
C GLY A 301 21.31 6.74 -21.56
N ILE A 302 20.23 5.99 -21.80
CA ILE A 302 20.25 4.54 -22.11
C ILE A 302 19.57 4.25 -23.44
N LEU A 303 19.78 3.05 -23.98
CA LEU A 303 19.13 2.64 -25.23
C LEU A 303 17.71 2.14 -24.97
N PRO A 304 16.71 2.47 -25.81
CA PRO A 304 15.32 2.04 -25.63
C PRO A 304 15.17 0.53 -25.46
N GLN A 305 15.95 -0.26 -26.18
CA GLN A 305 15.92 -1.74 -26.14
C GLN A 305 16.45 -2.32 -24.82
N THR A 306 17.10 -1.51 -23.98
CA THR A 306 17.63 -1.90 -22.67
C THR A 306 16.75 -1.46 -21.52
N LEU A 307 15.61 -0.83 -21.81
CA LEU A 307 14.63 -0.43 -20.80
C LEU A 307 14.05 -1.67 -20.10
N THR A 308 14.10 -1.66 -18.80
CA THR A 308 13.59 -2.72 -17.90
C THR A 308 12.83 -2.08 -16.75
N PRO A 309 12.03 -2.83 -16.00
CA PRO A 309 11.43 -2.32 -14.76
C PRO A 309 12.45 -1.71 -13.79
N LEU A 310 13.69 -2.23 -13.78
CA LEU A 310 14.76 -1.67 -12.95
C LEU A 310 15.19 -0.28 -13.44
N SER A 311 15.24 -0.05 -14.75
CA SER A 311 15.54 1.28 -15.33
C SER A 311 14.50 2.31 -14.85
N PHE A 312 13.21 1.94 -14.88
CA PHE A 312 12.11 2.79 -14.42
C PHE A 312 12.15 3.06 -12.92
N ALA A 313 12.48 2.03 -12.12
CA ALA A 313 12.64 2.19 -10.67
C ALA A 313 13.83 3.09 -10.30
N SER A 314 14.91 3.05 -11.10
CA SER A 314 16.13 3.81 -10.84
C SER A 314 16.06 5.27 -11.32
N HIS A 315 15.25 5.56 -12.32
CA HIS A 315 15.08 6.89 -12.90
C HIS A 315 13.58 7.23 -13.02
N PRO A 316 12.88 7.37 -11.91
CA PRO A 316 11.46 7.68 -11.97
C PRO A 316 11.25 9.08 -12.54
N VAL A 317 10.03 9.32 -13.01
CA VAL A 317 9.62 10.67 -13.36
C VAL A 317 8.79 11.28 -12.23
N VAL A 318 8.85 12.59 -12.09
CA VAL A 318 8.15 13.32 -11.03
C VAL A 318 7.36 14.47 -11.64
N VAL A 319 6.18 14.76 -11.07
CA VAL A 319 5.38 15.95 -11.39
C VAL A 319 5.49 16.97 -10.26
N LYS A 320 5.53 18.27 -10.59
CA LYS A 320 5.51 19.35 -9.61
C LYS A 320 4.11 19.87 -9.39
N VAL A 321 3.59 19.77 -8.18
CA VAL A 321 2.27 20.26 -7.78
C VAL A 321 2.39 21.04 -6.48
N GLY A 322 1.88 22.27 -6.43
CA GLY A 322 1.91 23.08 -5.21
C GLY A 322 3.31 23.38 -4.66
N GLY A 323 4.34 23.34 -5.52
CA GLY A 323 5.73 23.55 -5.10
C GLY A 323 6.49 22.26 -4.71
N GLU A 324 5.79 21.17 -4.47
CA GLU A 324 6.36 19.86 -4.13
C GLU A 324 6.41 18.94 -5.35
N TYR A 325 7.31 17.94 -5.30
CA TYR A 325 7.44 16.92 -6.32
C TYR A 325 6.81 15.60 -5.88
N TYR A 326 6.13 14.93 -6.84
CA TYR A 326 5.43 13.68 -6.63
C TYR A 326 5.84 12.68 -7.71
N CYS A 327 6.26 11.49 -7.27
CA CYS A 327 6.69 10.44 -8.18
C CYS A 327 5.51 9.92 -9.01
N ARG A 328 5.78 9.67 -10.30
CA ARG A 328 4.91 9.02 -11.27
C ARG A 328 5.65 7.82 -11.84
N SER A 329 5.40 6.65 -11.30
CA SER A 329 6.21 5.47 -11.63
C SER A 329 5.76 4.84 -12.94
N ILE A 330 6.71 4.59 -13.83
CA ILE A 330 6.51 3.80 -15.04
C ILE A 330 6.42 2.32 -14.63
N GLN A 331 5.39 1.62 -15.12
CA GLN A 331 5.15 0.21 -14.86
C GLN A 331 5.88 -0.69 -15.87
N LYS A 332 5.65 -0.44 -17.15
CA LYS A 332 6.22 -1.24 -18.24
C LYS A 332 6.23 -0.50 -19.56
N MET A 333 7.04 -0.99 -20.48
CA MET A 333 7.05 -0.61 -21.90
C MET A 333 6.24 -1.62 -22.72
N HIS A 334 5.43 -1.13 -23.64
CA HIS A 334 4.69 -1.92 -24.62
C HIS A 334 5.49 -2.12 -25.91
N ALA A 335 5.03 -3.04 -26.77
CA ALA A 335 5.70 -3.35 -28.03
C ALA A 335 5.74 -2.19 -29.03
N ASP A 336 4.81 -1.25 -28.93
CA ASP A 336 4.73 -0.02 -29.74
C ASP A 336 5.56 1.14 -29.15
N GLY A 337 6.28 0.91 -28.04
CA GLY A 337 7.07 1.90 -27.34
C GLY A 337 6.28 2.83 -26.43
N SER A 338 4.98 2.62 -26.27
CA SER A 338 4.22 3.33 -25.24
C SER A 338 4.58 2.83 -23.84
N LEU A 339 4.40 3.68 -22.81
CA LEU A 339 4.74 3.39 -21.43
C LEU A 339 3.48 3.39 -20.55
N SER A 340 3.22 2.27 -19.85
CA SER A 340 2.20 2.24 -18.80
C SER A 340 2.76 2.80 -17.50
N PHE A 341 1.88 3.44 -16.73
CA PHE A 341 2.19 4.02 -15.43
C PHE A 341 1.35 3.34 -14.31
N PHE A 342 1.81 3.51 -13.08
CA PHE A 342 1.00 3.11 -11.90
C PHE A 342 -0.05 4.17 -11.52
N CYS A 343 -0.12 5.28 -12.23
CA CYS A 343 -1.05 6.38 -12.02
C CYS A 343 -1.51 6.97 -13.36
N ALA A 344 -2.65 7.66 -13.36
CA ALA A 344 -3.13 8.39 -14.53
C ALA A 344 -2.25 9.62 -14.84
N ILE A 345 -2.00 9.87 -16.12
CA ILE A 345 -1.24 11.03 -16.60
C ILE A 345 -1.93 11.60 -17.84
N ASP A 346 -2.32 12.87 -17.73
CA ASP A 346 -3.02 13.59 -18.80
C ASP A 346 -2.04 14.24 -19.80
N ASP A 347 -2.54 14.54 -20.98
CA ASP A 347 -1.84 15.36 -21.97
C ASP A 347 -1.52 16.74 -21.40
N GLY A 348 -0.36 17.28 -21.74
CA GLY A 348 0.12 18.58 -21.28
C GLY A 348 0.80 18.56 -19.89
N VAL A 349 0.79 17.43 -19.19
CA VAL A 349 1.54 17.30 -17.93
C VAL A 349 3.04 17.38 -18.22
N VAL A 350 3.74 18.19 -17.42
CA VAL A 350 5.20 18.32 -17.47
C VAL A 350 5.81 17.47 -16.37
N LEU A 351 6.52 16.45 -16.77
CA LEU A 351 7.28 15.58 -15.87
C LEU A 351 8.76 16.01 -15.87
N SER A 352 9.47 15.69 -14.79
CA SER A 352 10.93 15.81 -14.71
C SER A 352 11.51 14.42 -14.47
N ILE A 353 12.64 14.12 -15.10
CA ILE A 353 13.44 12.97 -14.71
C ILE A 353 13.95 13.19 -13.28
N ALA A 354 13.95 12.15 -12.47
CA ALA A 354 14.50 12.21 -11.13
C ALA A 354 15.69 11.25 -10.95
N GLN A 355 16.64 11.68 -10.13
CA GLN A 355 17.80 10.88 -9.74
C GLN A 355 17.63 10.35 -8.32
N PRO A 356 18.09 9.14 -8.04
CA PRO A 356 17.98 8.56 -6.71
C PRO A 356 18.94 9.22 -5.70
N LYS A 357 18.45 9.39 -4.49
CA LYS A 357 19.26 9.61 -3.28
C LYS A 357 19.55 8.28 -2.60
N ASP A 358 20.45 8.30 -1.61
CA ASP A 358 20.53 7.18 -0.67
C ASP A 358 19.20 7.01 0.07
N MET A 359 18.58 5.84 -0.10
CA MET A 359 17.25 5.56 0.45
C MET A 359 17.26 5.49 1.97
N VAL A 360 18.32 4.90 2.55
CA VAL A 360 18.46 4.74 4.01
C VAL A 360 18.67 6.11 4.67
N ASP A 361 19.55 6.92 4.10
CA ASP A 361 19.84 8.26 4.63
C ASP A 361 18.65 9.20 4.46
N ALA A 362 17.95 9.16 3.32
CA ALA A 362 16.74 9.96 3.10
C ALA A 362 15.63 9.58 4.10
N THR A 363 15.40 8.29 4.33
CA THR A 363 14.41 7.81 5.30
C THR A 363 14.81 8.19 6.73
N ARG A 364 16.09 8.01 7.08
CA ARG A 364 16.60 8.39 8.41
C ARG A 364 16.46 9.89 8.68
N ALA A 365 16.74 10.72 7.68
CA ALA A 365 16.60 12.18 7.80
C ALA A 365 15.12 12.57 8.01
N ALA A 366 14.19 11.98 7.26
CA ALA A 366 12.76 12.23 7.41
C ALA A 366 12.24 11.81 8.80
N LEU A 367 12.64 10.62 9.30
CA LEU A 367 12.25 10.17 10.62
C LEU A 367 12.81 11.04 11.76
N ARG A 368 14.01 11.56 11.62
CA ARG A 368 14.58 12.55 12.57
C ARG A 368 13.78 13.86 12.57
N GLU A 369 13.40 14.35 11.41
CA GLU A 369 12.56 15.56 11.33
C GLU A 369 11.21 15.35 12.04
N VAL A 370 10.61 14.17 11.87
CA VAL A 370 9.36 13.79 12.55
C VAL A 370 9.58 13.72 14.07
N GLU A 371 10.68 13.09 14.52
CA GLU A 371 11.07 13.00 15.94
C GLU A 371 11.26 14.37 16.56
N GLU A 372 11.97 15.28 15.88
CA GLU A 372 12.18 16.66 16.34
C GLU A 372 10.86 17.43 16.49
N ARG A 373 9.91 17.23 15.55
CA ARG A 373 8.59 17.90 15.59
C ARG A 373 7.69 17.41 16.71
N LEU A 374 7.77 16.11 17.05
CA LEU A 374 6.94 15.50 18.09
C LEU A 374 7.61 15.53 19.48
N GLY A 375 8.92 15.82 19.55
CA GLY A 375 9.68 15.67 20.80
C GLY A 375 9.97 14.22 21.17
N GLY A 376 9.81 13.29 20.24
CA GLY A 376 10.00 11.85 20.36
C GLY A 376 8.97 11.06 19.60
N ILE A 377 9.32 9.88 19.11
CA ILE A 377 8.43 8.95 18.42
C ILE A 377 8.20 7.73 19.30
N ASP A 378 6.96 7.44 19.66
CA ASP A 378 6.59 6.20 20.34
C ASP A 378 6.35 5.06 19.33
N MET A 379 5.57 5.33 18.27
CA MET A 379 5.35 4.39 17.18
C MET A 379 4.91 5.11 15.90
N ILE A 380 5.04 4.42 14.77
CA ILE A 380 4.61 4.89 13.45
C ILE A 380 3.70 3.84 12.81
N LEU A 381 2.51 4.27 12.33
CA LEU A 381 1.77 3.50 11.33
C LEU A 381 2.26 3.95 9.95
N GLY A 382 2.91 3.04 9.23
CA GLY A 382 3.59 3.30 7.97
C GLY A 382 2.99 2.58 6.77
N PHE A 383 3.02 3.24 5.62
CA PHE A 383 2.61 2.74 4.32
C PHE A 383 3.80 2.87 3.37
N ASP A 384 4.38 1.73 2.97
CA ASP A 384 5.62 1.70 2.18
C ASP A 384 5.34 1.13 0.78
N CYS A 385 5.61 1.92 -0.25
CA CYS A 385 5.37 1.50 -1.63
C CYS A 385 6.13 0.21 -1.95
N VAL A 386 5.45 -0.74 -2.56
CA VAL A 386 6.06 -1.99 -3.02
C VAL A 386 7.23 -1.73 -3.98
N LEU A 387 7.16 -0.68 -4.80
CA LEU A 387 8.25 -0.30 -5.71
C LEU A 387 9.50 0.15 -4.94
N ARG A 388 9.31 0.84 -3.82
CA ARG A 388 10.39 1.22 -2.90
C ARG A 388 11.03 -0.02 -2.26
N ARG A 389 10.20 -0.98 -1.84
CA ARG A 389 10.65 -2.28 -1.29
C ARG A 389 11.45 -3.08 -2.31
N LEU A 390 11.01 -3.11 -3.58
CA LEU A 390 11.74 -3.73 -4.69
C LEU A 390 13.08 -3.00 -4.97
N ASP A 391 13.08 -1.68 -4.99
CA ASP A 391 14.31 -0.89 -5.18
C ASP A 391 15.31 -1.11 -4.03
N ALA A 392 14.84 -1.21 -2.77
CA ALA A 392 15.68 -1.54 -1.62
C ALA A 392 16.36 -2.92 -1.77
N ARG A 393 15.64 -3.91 -2.32
CA ARG A 393 16.23 -5.23 -2.63
C ARG A 393 17.27 -5.15 -3.75
N ASN A 394 16.96 -4.44 -4.82
CA ASN A 394 17.87 -4.26 -5.95
C ASN A 394 19.17 -3.55 -5.53
N ARG A 395 19.09 -2.57 -4.65
CA ARG A 395 20.23 -1.83 -4.08
C ARG A 395 20.89 -2.55 -2.93
N GLN A 396 20.37 -3.71 -2.49
CA GLN A 396 20.88 -4.49 -1.36
C GLN A 396 20.81 -3.77 0.01
N VAL A 397 19.93 -2.77 0.15
CA VAL A 397 19.69 -2.01 1.39
C VAL A 397 18.40 -2.41 2.11
N PHE A 398 17.76 -3.49 1.68
CA PHE A 398 16.51 -3.97 2.27
C PHE A 398 16.61 -4.21 3.79
N ARG A 399 17.75 -4.79 4.24
CA ARG A 399 17.98 -5.05 5.67
C ARG A 399 18.16 -3.76 6.45
N ASP A 400 18.82 -2.77 5.87
CA ASP A 400 19.06 -1.48 6.52
C ASP A 400 17.76 -0.69 6.69
N ILE A 401 16.87 -0.71 5.67
CA ILE A 401 15.53 -0.14 5.77
C ILE A 401 14.68 -0.92 6.79
N SER A 402 14.71 -2.25 6.77
CA SER A 402 13.99 -3.08 7.75
C SER A 402 14.42 -2.78 9.19
N GLU A 403 15.73 -2.66 9.43
CA GLU A 403 16.26 -2.31 10.74
C GLU A 403 15.89 -0.87 11.14
N LEU A 404 15.91 0.06 10.18
CA LEU A 404 15.50 1.45 10.44
C LEU A 404 14.02 1.52 10.85
N TYR A 405 13.15 0.71 10.21
CA TYR A 405 11.74 0.62 10.61
C TYR A 405 11.58 -0.03 11.98
N ARG A 406 12.32 -1.11 12.25
CA ARG A 406 12.29 -1.80 13.54
C ARG A 406 12.67 -0.89 14.71
N VAL A 407 13.76 -0.12 14.59
CA VAL A 407 14.25 0.74 15.68
C VAL A 407 13.41 1.99 15.90
N ASN A 408 12.61 2.39 14.90
CA ASN A 408 11.66 3.51 15.02
C ASN A 408 10.21 3.05 15.27
N ASN A 409 10.01 1.78 15.68
CA ASN A 409 8.69 1.22 15.98
C ASN A 409 7.67 1.40 14.85
N VAL A 410 8.10 1.24 13.59
CA VAL A 410 7.20 1.30 12.44
C VAL A 410 6.44 -0.01 12.35
N ILE A 411 5.10 0.09 12.26
CA ILE A 411 4.19 -1.01 11.89
C ILE A 411 3.31 -0.57 10.74
N GLY A 412 2.83 -1.50 9.93
CA GLY A 412 1.98 -1.19 8.78
C GLY A 412 2.15 -2.19 7.66
N PHE A 413 2.10 -1.74 6.41
CA PHE A 413 2.17 -2.66 5.30
C PHE A 413 2.77 -2.07 4.02
N GLY A 414 3.18 -2.97 3.12
CA GLY A 414 3.59 -2.66 1.75
C GLY A 414 2.37 -2.47 0.85
N THR A 415 2.32 -1.35 0.13
CA THR A 415 1.18 -0.87 -0.64
C THR A 415 1.44 -0.97 -2.14
N TYR A 416 0.37 -0.98 -2.95
CA TYR A 416 0.47 -0.76 -4.40
C TYR A 416 0.54 0.72 -4.78
N GLY A 417 0.39 1.61 -3.81
CA GLY A 417 0.52 3.05 -3.90
C GLY A 417 -0.01 3.70 -2.64
N GLU A 418 0.55 4.85 -2.27
CA GLU A 418 0.19 5.56 -1.06
C GLU A 418 -0.80 6.67 -1.36
N GLN A 419 -1.67 6.95 -0.40
CA GLN A 419 -2.48 8.16 -0.39
C GLN A 419 -1.90 9.14 0.63
N TYR A 420 -1.70 10.37 0.20
CA TYR A 420 -1.23 11.43 1.05
C TYR A 420 -1.88 12.76 0.65
N ARG A 421 -2.69 13.32 1.54
CA ARG A 421 -3.56 14.47 1.23
C ARG A 421 -4.49 14.14 0.04
N SER A 422 -4.48 14.93 -1.03
CA SER A 422 -5.29 14.70 -2.23
C SER A 422 -4.62 13.85 -3.30
N MET A 423 -3.44 13.29 -3.02
CA MET A 423 -2.59 12.67 -4.04
C MET A 423 -2.48 11.16 -3.85
N HIS A 424 -2.55 10.43 -4.97
CA HIS A 424 -2.05 9.07 -5.06
C HIS A 424 -0.57 9.10 -5.43
N LEU A 425 0.26 8.35 -4.72
CA LEU A 425 1.72 8.36 -4.79
C LEU A 425 2.29 6.98 -5.09
N ASN A 426 3.51 6.98 -5.62
CA ASN A 426 4.32 5.78 -5.79
C ASN A 426 5.75 6.06 -5.32
N GLN A 427 6.49 5.01 -5.01
CA GLN A 427 7.89 5.06 -4.55
C GLN A 427 8.11 5.98 -3.34
N THR A 428 7.09 6.10 -2.50
CA THR A 428 7.17 6.86 -1.26
C THR A 428 7.03 5.96 -0.03
N PHE A 429 7.43 6.48 1.11
CA PHE A 429 7.05 5.98 2.41
C PHE A 429 6.26 7.09 3.10
N THR A 430 5.00 6.81 3.41
CA THR A 430 4.12 7.73 4.13
C THR A 430 3.76 7.12 5.47
N GLY A 431 3.41 7.96 6.43
CA GLY A 431 3.02 7.46 7.74
C GLY A 431 2.46 8.53 8.67
N ILE A 432 1.92 8.04 9.76
CA ILE A 432 1.56 8.84 10.91
C ILE A 432 2.38 8.37 12.11
N ALA A 433 3.15 9.28 12.67
CA ALA A 433 3.92 9.06 13.87
C ALA A 433 3.14 9.57 15.09
N PHE A 434 3.16 8.81 16.17
CA PHE A 434 2.57 9.16 17.44
C PHE A 434 3.67 9.45 18.44
N GLY A 435 3.54 10.56 19.17
CA GLY A 435 4.39 10.92 20.29
C GLY A 435 4.00 10.19 21.57
N ASP A 436 4.87 10.26 22.57
CA ASP A 436 4.55 9.78 23.91
C ASP A 436 3.50 10.71 24.56
N ARG A 437 2.53 10.10 25.24
CA ARG A 437 1.50 10.83 26.00
C ARG A 437 2.07 11.73 27.08
N GLN A 438 3.25 11.38 27.62
CA GLN A 438 3.90 12.14 28.70
C GLN A 438 4.73 13.34 28.23
N ALA A 439 5.02 13.46 26.93
CA ALA A 439 5.77 14.59 26.37
C ALA A 439 4.87 15.83 26.11
N ALA A 440 3.56 15.73 26.33
CA ALA A 440 2.58 16.80 26.08
C ALA A 440 2.14 17.56 27.36
N GLU A 441 2.61 17.15 28.55
CA GLU A 441 2.47 17.87 29.84
C GLU A 441 3.74 18.68 30.13
#